data_ea86e9c33ad34363d2a78a6cb7d22397
#
_entry.id   ea86e9c33ad34363d2a78a6cb7d22397
#
_cell.length_a   1.000
_cell.length_b   1.000
_cell.length_c   1.000
_cell.angle_alpha   90.00
_cell.angle_beta   90.00
_cell.angle_gamma   90.00
#
_symmetry.space_group_name_H-M   'P 1'
#
loop_
_entity.id
_entity.type
_entity.pdbx_description
1 polymer ?
#
loop_
_entity_poly.entity_id
_entity_poly.type
_entity_poly.pdbx_seq_one_letter_code
_entity_poly.pdbx_strand_id
1 'polypeptide(L)'
;LLATSMPLVVYGLSEIATKESFTAPPVVWPLVAGLLLTVAFGWHALRASRPLLDVRLYANRIFSAASLTTFGLGAALFGAMILVPLYYQQVRGESVIVTGLLTGPQGLGMLLVAPWIARMTDRFGGGRVAVVGVSLLTLSSLPLCFIGPDTSIAFISVTLLIRGVGIGLSFIPVTTVAFASLRTDQLSDATPQMNVLQRVGGASGTAVLAVVLQRASAGVHGPAELADAFGTAYWWALGICAASIIPVLVLLRAEGPREAPPTPAAAKEIEIAEEFVEPLGA
;
A
#
# COMPACT_ATOMS: atom_id res chain seq x y z
N LEU A 1 11.38 -9.73 20.39
CA LEU A 1 11.78 -10.16 19.03
C LEU A 1 11.19 -9.24 17.97
N LEU A 2 9.85 -9.06 17.89
CA LEU A 2 9.24 -8.23 16.84
C LEU A 2 9.63 -6.74 16.97
N ALA A 3 9.67 -6.20 18.20
CA ALA A 3 10.05 -4.81 18.46
C ALA A 3 11.50 -4.48 18.08
N THR A 4 12.37 -5.47 17.95
CA THR A 4 13.76 -5.31 17.51
C THR A 4 13.95 -5.69 16.05
N SER A 5 13.21 -6.68 15.52
CA SER A 5 13.34 -7.11 14.13
C SER A 5 12.88 -6.05 13.13
N MET A 6 11.75 -5.39 13.38
CA MET A 6 11.20 -4.38 12.46
C MET A 6 12.09 -3.13 12.32
N PRO A 7 12.57 -2.49 13.40
CA PRO A 7 13.55 -1.41 13.28
C PRO A 7 14.81 -1.83 12.55
N LEU A 8 15.33 -3.04 12.77
CA LEU A 8 16.52 -3.53 12.06
C LEU A 8 16.27 -3.72 10.56
N VAL A 9 15.12 -4.27 10.16
CA VAL A 9 14.77 -4.40 8.75
C VAL A 9 14.62 -3.01 8.10
N VAL A 10 13.87 -2.10 8.74
CA VAL A 10 13.67 -0.74 8.24
C VAL A 10 14.99 0.02 8.18
N TYR A 11 15.83 -0.08 9.21
CA TYR A 11 17.17 0.53 9.24
C TYR A 11 18.07 -0.01 8.12
N GLY A 12 18.13 -1.34 7.97
CA GLY A 12 18.91 -1.94 6.88
C GLY A 12 18.42 -1.52 5.50
N LEU A 13 17.11 -1.39 5.29
CA LEU A 13 16.54 -0.87 4.05
C LEU A 13 16.86 0.62 3.84
N SER A 14 16.85 1.44 4.90
CA SER A 14 17.21 2.85 4.80
C SER A 14 18.71 3.06 4.50
N GLU A 15 19.57 2.20 5.05
CA GLU A 15 21.02 2.24 4.76
C GLU A 15 21.35 1.88 3.29
N ILE A 16 20.47 1.13 2.60
CA ILE A 16 20.62 0.89 1.16
C ILE A 16 20.64 2.22 0.40
N ALA A 17 19.71 3.13 0.74
CA ALA A 17 19.63 4.44 0.13
C ALA A 17 20.88 5.32 0.43
N THR A 18 21.44 5.19 1.65
CA THR A 18 22.58 5.99 2.09
C THR A 18 23.92 5.46 1.53
N LYS A 19 24.06 4.14 1.44
CA LYS A 19 25.33 3.48 1.02
C LYS A 19 25.37 3.08 -0.46
N GLU A 20 24.27 3.29 -1.20
CA GLU A 20 24.13 2.96 -2.63
C GLU A 20 24.45 1.49 -2.97
N SER A 21 24.46 0.63 -1.97
CA SER A 21 24.90 -0.75 -2.10
C SER A 21 24.04 -1.70 -1.30
N PHE A 22 23.61 -2.78 -1.94
CA PHE A 22 22.91 -3.88 -1.28
C PHE A 22 23.86 -4.82 -0.50
N THR A 23 25.17 -4.74 -0.75
CA THR A 23 26.17 -5.65 -0.20
C THR A 23 27.04 -5.03 0.89
N ALA A 24 26.87 -3.75 1.17
CA ALA A 24 27.65 -3.08 2.22
C ALA A 24 27.35 -3.70 3.61
N PRO A 25 28.39 -3.94 4.45
CA PRO A 25 28.21 -4.53 5.77
C PRO A 25 27.13 -3.85 6.64
N PRO A 26 27.05 -2.48 6.71
CA PRO A 26 26.01 -1.80 7.50
C PRO A 26 24.59 -1.99 6.96
N VAL A 27 24.42 -2.46 5.73
CA VAL A 27 23.12 -2.83 5.11
C VAL A 27 22.83 -4.30 5.41
N VAL A 28 23.76 -5.19 5.13
CA VAL A 28 23.57 -6.64 5.20
C VAL A 28 23.31 -7.10 6.63
N TRP A 29 24.09 -6.64 7.60
CA TRP A 29 23.96 -7.09 8.98
C TRP A 29 22.59 -6.78 9.61
N PRO A 30 22.06 -5.55 9.54
CA PRO A 30 20.72 -5.25 10.08
C PRO A 30 19.60 -5.98 9.34
N LEU A 31 19.72 -6.13 8.00
CA LEU A 31 18.74 -6.86 7.21
C LEU A 31 18.70 -8.34 7.58
N VAL A 32 19.86 -8.99 7.63
CA VAL A 32 19.97 -10.41 7.97
C VAL A 32 19.52 -10.64 9.42
N ALA A 33 19.98 -9.83 10.36
CA ALA A 33 19.58 -9.91 11.76
C ALA A 33 18.07 -9.69 11.92
N GLY A 34 17.53 -8.66 11.27
CA GLY A 34 16.09 -8.36 11.30
C GLY A 34 15.26 -9.47 10.69
N LEU A 35 15.68 -10.04 9.56
CA LEU A 35 15.00 -11.17 8.91
C LEU A 35 15.05 -12.43 9.77
N LEU A 36 16.21 -12.77 10.35
CA LEU A 36 16.37 -13.92 11.25
C LEU A 36 15.48 -13.77 12.49
N LEU A 37 15.43 -12.59 13.09
CA LEU A 37 14.55 -12.31 14.22
C LEU A 37 13.08 -12.39 13.84
N THR A 38 12.70 -11.97 12.63
CA THR A 38 11.32 -12.09 12.11
C THR A 38 10.94 -13.55 11.91
N VAL A 39 11.83 -14.37 11.34
CA VAL A 39 11.62 -15.82 11.17
C VAL A 39 11.54 -16.50 12.54
N ALA A 40 12.45 -16.17 13.46
CA ALA A 40 12.45 -16.71 14.82
C ALA A 40 11.17 -16.32 15.58
N PHE A 41 10.67 -15.09 15.40
CA PHE A 41 9.40 -14.65 15.96
C PHE A 41 8.23 -15.46 15.35
N GLY A 42 8.18 -15.62 14.03
CA GLY A 42 7.15 -16.41 13.35
C GLY A 42 7.13 -17.87 13.87
N TRP A 43 8.29 -18.49 13.99
CA TRP A 43 8.41 -19.83 14.54
C TRP A 43 7.97 -19.91 16.00
N HIS A 44 8.38 -18.95 16.82
CA HIS A 44 7.94 -18.87 18.22
C HIS A 44 6.42 -18.65 18.32
N ALA A 45 5.86 -17.73 17.52
CA ALA A 45 4.42 -17.44 17.52
C ALA A 45 3.57 -18.63 17.08
N LEU A 46 4.05 -19.44 16.13
CA LEU A 46 3.37 -20.68 15.71
C LEU A 46 3.32 -21.75 16.82
N ARG A 47 4.31 -21.75 17.73
CA ARG A 47 4.42 -22.72 18.84
C ARG A 47 3.81 -22.24 20.15
N ALA A 48 3.63 -20.94 20.30
CA ALA A 48 3.05 -20.35 21.51
C ALA A 48 1.56 -20.68 21.61
N SER A 49 1.10 -21.01 22.81
CA SER A 49 -0.33 -21.25 23.10
C SER A 49 -1.15 -19.96 23.14
N ARG A 50 -0.51 -18.81 23.42
CA ARG A 50 -1.09 -17.46 23.37
C ARG A 50 -0.06 -16.49 22.76
N PRO A 51 0.09 -16.46 21.42
CA PRO A 51 1.01 -15.54 20.78
C PRO A 51 0.50 -14.10 20.91
N LEU A 52 1.43 -13.14 21.00
CA LEU A 52 1.12 -11.69 20.99
C LEU A 52 0.54 -11.24 19.64
N LEU A 53 0.89 -11.93 18.56
CA LEU A 53 0.34 -11.74 17.22
C LEU A 53 0.10 -13.13 16.62
N ASP A 54 -1.13 -13.41 16.25
CA ASP A 54 -1.47 -14.71 15.68
C ASP A 54 -1.09 -14.78 14.19
N VAL A 55 0.09 -15.31 13.90
CA VAL A 55 0.55 -15.54 12.52
C VAL A 55 -0.27 -16.59 11.76
N ARG A 56 -1.15 -17.34 12.46
CA ARG A 56 -2.05 -18.31 11.82
C ARG A 56 -3.12 -17.60 10.97
N LEU A 57 -3.32 -16.30 11.16
CA LEU A 57 -4.20 -15.48 10.31
C LEU A 57 -3.80 -15.56 8.82
N TYR A 58 -2.51 -15.74 8.53
CA TYR A 58 -2.02 -15.91 7.14
C TYR A 58 -2.42 -17.25 6.51
N ALA A 59 -2.96 -18.21 7.27
CA ALA A 59 -3.59 -19.39 6.71
C ALA A 59 -4.92 -19.06 5.99
N ASN A 60 -5.57 -17.96 6.35
CA ASN A 60 -6.71 -17.42 5.62
C ASN A 60 -6.23 -16.79 4.31
N ARG A 61 -6.67 -17.34 3.18
CA ARG A 61 -6.25 -16.88 1.83
C ARG A 61 -6.63 -15.42 1.56
N ILE A 62 -7.78 -14.98 2.06
CA ILE A 62 -8.26 -13.59 1.89
C ILE A 62 -7.35 -12.65 2.66
N PHE A 63 -7.09 -12.94 3.94
CA PHE A 63 -6.22 -12.13 4.78
C PHE A 63 -4.78 -12.09 4.24
N SER A 64 -4.25 -13.22 3.80
CA SER A 64 -2.91 -13.31 3.21
C SER A 64 -2.79 -12.50 1.92
N ALA A 65 -3.77 -12.60 1.01
CA ALA A 65 -3.80 -11.83 -0.23
C ALA A 65 -3.96 -10.32 0.04
N ALA A 66 -4.83 -9.94 0.96
CA ALA A 66 -5.00 -8.54 1.39
C ALA A 66 -3.72 -7.98 2.03
N SER A 67 -3.05 -8.77 2.86
CA SER A 67 -1.79 -8.40 3.51
C SER A 67 -0.68 -8.17 2.49
N LEU A 68 -0.55 -9.06 1.50
CA LEU A 68 0.43 -8.90 0.41
C LEU A 68 0.09 -7.70 -0.48
N THR A 69 -1.20 -7.47 -0.74
CA THR A 69 -1.66 -6.25 -1.46
C THR A 69 -1.28 -5.00 -0.68
N THR A 70 -1.51 -4.99 0.64
CA THR A 70 -1.17 -3.85 1.52
C THR A 70 0.34 -3.59 1.55
N PHE A 71 1.17 -4.64 1.55
CA PHE A 71 2.63 -4.50 1.40
C PHE A 71 3.00 -3.83 0.08
N GLY A 72 2.47 -4.32 -1.05
CA GLY A 72 2.72 -3.76 -2.37
C GLY A 72 2.24 -2.31 -2.51
N LEU A 73 1.04 -2.00 -2.00
CA LEU A 73 0.50 -0.64 -1.95
C LEU A 73 1.35 0.28 -1.07
N GLY A 74 1.85 -0.23 0.06
CA GLY A 74 2.81 0.49 0.91
C GLY A 74 4.06 0.86 0.12
N ALA A 75 4.66 -0.10 -0.58
CA ALA A 75 5.85 0.12 -1.41
C ALA A 75 5.60 1.15 -2.54
N ALA A 76 4.47 1.02 -3.22
CA ALA A 76 4.09 1.93 -4.31
C ALA A 76 3.79 3.37 -3.82
N LEU A 77 3.09 3.50 -2.68
CA LEU A 77 2.70 4.79 -2.13
C LEU A 77 3.89 5.54 -1.56
N PHE A 78 4.59 4.95 -0.58
CA PHE A 78 5.66 5.63 0.14
C PHE A 78 6.90 5.82 -0.74
N GLY A 79 7.20 4.84 -1.61
CA GLY A 79 8.30 4.97 -2.56
C GLY A 79 8.08 6.15 -3.53
N ALA A 80 6.90 6.26 -4.12
CA ALA A 80 6.60 7.35 -5.05
C ALA A 80 6.31 8.70 -4.35
N MET A 81 5.97 8.70 -3.07
CA MET A 81 5.73 9.92 -2.29
C MET A 81 6.96 10.83 -2.23
N ILE A 82 8.16 10.28 -2.36
CA ILE A 82 9.41 11.04 -2.36
C ILE A 82 9.74 11.56 -3.76
N LEU A 83 9.40 10.83 -4.82
CA LEU A 83 9.80 11.16 -6.18
C LEU A 83 9.22 12.49 -6.68
N VAL A 84 7.92 12.73 -6.45
CA VAL A 84 7.23 13.94 -6.94
C VAL A 84 7.83 15.22 -6.32
N PRO A 85 8.00 15.32 -4.98
CA PRO A 85 8.63 16.49 -4.38
C PRO A 85 10.09 16.69 -4.83
N LEU A 86 10.86 15.62 -4.94
CA LEU A 86 12.25 15.71 -5.40
C LEU A 86 12.34 16.21 -6.86
N TYR A 87 11.45 15.71 -7.74
CA TYR A 87 11.38 16.20 -9.11
C TYR A 87 11.11 17.70 -9.17
N TYR A 88 10.11 18.19 -8.44
CA TYR A 88 9.81 19.63 -8.44
C TYR A 88 10.97 20.47 -7.91
N GLN A 89 11.64 20.00 -6.86
CA GLN A 89 12.76 20.72 -6.25
C GLN A 89 14.04 20.66 -7.09
N GLN A 90 14.42 19.48 -7.58
CA GLN A 90 15.72 19.25 -8.24
C GLN A 90 15.69 19.52 -9.74
N VAL A 91 14.60 19.19 -10.44
CA VAL A 91 14.50 19.40 -11.89
C VAL A 91 13.95 20.78 -12.22
N ARG A 92 12.93 21.23 -11.47
CA ARG A 92 12.24 22.50 -11.75
C ARG A 92 12.68 23.67 -10.85
N GLY A 93 13.49 23.40 -9.83
CA GLY A 93 13.97 24.44 -8.91
C GLY A 93 12.89 25.07 -8.04
N GLU A 94 11.73 24.40 -7.87
CA GLU A 94 10.62 24.91 -7.10
C GLU A 94 10.94 24.92 -5.59
N SER A 95 10.41 25.90 -4.88
CA SER A 95 10.55 25.96 -3.42
C SER A 95 9.77 24.84 -2.73
N VAL A 96 10.15 24.52 -1.49
CA VAL A 96 9.48 23.49 -0.67
C VAL A 96 7.99 23.80 -0.50
N ILE A 97 7.62 25.07 -0.34
CA ILE A 97 6.22 25.49 -0.16
C ILE A 97 5.43 25.25 -1.45
N VAL A 98 5.96 25.68 -2.59
CA VAL A 98 5.32 25.47 -3.90
C VAL A 98 5.20 23.99 -4.21
N THR A 99 6.25 23.20 -3.95
CA THR A 99 6.24 21.74 -4.08
C THR A 99 5.12 21.11 -3.26
N GLY A 100 4.93 21.54 -2.01
CA GLY A 100 3.84 21.07 -1.16
C GLY A 100 2.46 21.33 -1.76
N LEU A 101 2.25 22.52 -2.33
CA LEU A 101 1.00 22.88 -3.02
C LEU A 101 0.79 22.05 -4.30
N LEU A 102 1.85 21.84 -5.08
CA LEU A 102 1.80 21.08 -6.34
C LEU A 102 1.56 19.58 -6.13
N THR A 103 1.90 19.05 -4.96
CA THR A 103 1.58 17.66 -4.57
C THR A 103 0.20 17.52 -3.95
N GLY A 104 -0.43 18.61 -3.54
CA GLY A 104 -1.77 18.68 -2.93
C GLY A 104 -2.88 17.97 -3.72
N PRO A 105 -2.93 18.04 -5.06
CA PRO A 105 -3.95 17.36 -5.87
C PRO A 105 -4.06 15.86 -5.59
N GLN A 106 -2.98 15.18 -5.21
CA GLN A 106 -3.05 13.76 -4.83
C GLN A 106 -3.90 13.54 -3.56
N GLY A 107 -3.73 14.38 -2.54
CA GLY A 107 -4.56 14.36 -1.33
C GLY A 107 -6.02 14.70 -1.63
N LEU A 108 -6.25 15.70 -2.50
CA LEU A 108 -7.61 16.05 -2.95
C LEU A 108 -8.29 14.88 -3.68
N GLY A 109 -7.60 14.15 -4.54
CA GLY A 109 -8.14 12.97 -5.22
C GLY A 109 -8.62 11.90 -4.24
N MET A 110 -7.82 11.61 -3.21
CA MET A 110 -8.20 10.67 -2.16
C MET A 110 -9.41 11.17 -1.36
N LEU A 111 -9.45 12.46 -1.04
CA LEU A 111 -10.56 13.07 -0.29
C LEU A 111 -11.87 13.07 -1.08
N LEU A 112 -11.80 13.37 -2.38
CA LEU A 112 -12.97 13.40 -3.27
C LEU A 112 -13.65 12.05 -3.38
N VAL A 113 -12.90 10.96 -3.41
CA VAL A 113 -13.48 9.61 -3.54
C VAL A 113 -13.93 9.01 -2.21
N ALA A 114 -13.44 9.52 -1.09
CA ALA A 114 -13.70 8.97 0.24
C ALA A 114 -15.19 8.71 0.56
N PRO A 115 -16.15 9.65 0.28
CA PRO A 115 -17.56 9.42 0.58
C PRO A 115 -18.21 8.31 -0.25
N TRP A 116 -17.61 7.94 -1.38
CA TRP A 116 -18.14 6.96 -2.31
C TRP A 116 -17.58 5.56 -2.07
N ILE A 117 -16.41 5.45 -1.39
CA ILE A 117 -15.69 4.18 -1.20
C ILE A 117 -16.57 3.14 -0.51
N ALA A 118 -17.23 3.50 0.60
CA ALA A 118 -18.10 2.60 1.33
C ALA A 118 -19.24 2.08 0.43
N ARG A 119 -19.95 2.99 -0.23
CA ARG A 119 -21.05 2.61 -1.14
C ARG A 119 -20.60 1.73 -2.29
N MET A 120 -19.43 2.01 -2.87
CA MET A 120 -18.87 1.20 -3.95
C MET A 120 -18.46 -0.19 -3.45
N THR A 121 -17.85 -0.25 -2.26
CA THR A 121 -17.45 -1.50 -1.61
C THR A 121 -18.65 -2.37 -1.28
N ASP A 122 -19.74 -1.76 -0.77
CA ASP A 122 -20.98 -2.47 -0.44
C ASP A 122 -21.70 -2.98 -1.69
N ARG A 123 -21.73 -2.17 -2.75
CA ARG A 123 -22.46 -2.50 -3.98
C ARG A 123 -21.71 -3.48 -4.87
N PHE A 124 -20.41 -3.31 -5.04
CA PHE A 124 -19.63 -4.06 -6.03
C PHE A 124 -18.70 -5.13 -5.42
N GLY A 125 -18.52 -5.12 -4.10
CA GLY A 125 -17.54 -5.94 -3.40
C GLY A 125 -16.17 -5.26 -3.29
N GLY A 126 -15.49 -5.47 -2.15
CA GLY A 126 -14.24 -4.79 -1.87
C GLY A 126 -13.09 -5.23 -2.79
N GLY A 127 -13.03 -6.50 -3.17
CA GLY A 127 -12.02 -7.00 -4.10
C GLY A 127 -12.10 -6.35 -5.49
N ARG A 128 -13.33 -6.15 -6.04
CA ARG A 128 -13.53 -5.47 -7.33
C ARG A 128 -13.11 -4.01 -7.26
N VAL A 129 -13.53 -3.31 -6.21
CA VAL A 129 -13.16 -1.89 -5.99
C VAL A 129 -11.65 -1.75 -5.82
N ALA A 130 -11.01 -2.64 -5.08
CA ALA A 130 -9.57 -2.65 -4.91
C ALA A 130 -8.82 -2.89 -6.23
N VAL A 131 -9.29 -3.81 -7.08
CA VAL A 131 -8.71 -4.04 -8.42
C VAL A 131 -8.79 -2.77 -9.27
N VAL A 132 -9.95 -2.10 -9.29
CA VAL A 132 -10.10 -0.81 -10.01
C VAL A 132 -9.15 0.23 -9.43
N GLY A 133 -9.05 0.34 -8.11
CA GLY A 133 -8.15 1.28 -7.43
C GLY A 133 -6.68 1.04 -7.80
N VAL A 134 -6.19 -0.21 -7.68
CA VAL A 134 -4.79 -0.56 -8.01
C VAL A 134 -4.51 -0.37 -9.50
N SER A 135 -5.47 -0.72 -10.37
CA SER A 135 -5.33 -0.49 -11.81
C SER A 135 -5.25 1.01 -12.15
N LEU A 136 -6.11 1.81 -11.52
CA LEU A 136 -6.10 3.27 -11.69
C LEU A 136 -4.79 3.90 -11.17
N LEU A 137 -4.30 3.42 -10.02
CA LEU A 137 -3.00 3.82 -9.46
C LEU A 137 -1.85 3.48 -10.40
N THR A 138 -1.88 2.29 -11.01
CA THR A 138 -0.87 1.85 -11.97
C THR A 138 -0.93 2.69 -13.25
N LEU A 139 -2.11 2.84 -13.84
CA LEU A 139 -2.30 3.62 -15.08
C LEU A 139 -1.94 5.09 -14.90
N SER A 140 -2.32 5.71 -13.76
CA SER A 140 -1.95 7.09 -13.44
C SER A 140 -0.45 7.28 -13.18
N SER A 141 0.30 6.23 -12.92
CA SER A 141 1.75 6.30 -12.78
C SER A 141 2.47 6.31 -14.13
N LEU A 142 1.83 5.82 -15.20
CA LEU A 142 2.43 5.74 -16.54
C LEU A 142 2.84 7.12 -17.11
N PRO A 143 2.01 8.19 -17.05
CA PRO A 143 2.41 9.51 -17.52
C PRO A 143 3.66 10.07 -16.82
N LEU A 144 3.86 9.70 -15.55
CA LEU A 144 5.03 10.15 -14.78
C LEU A 144 6.34 9.50 -15.24
N CYS A 145 6.28 8.39 -15.98
CA CYS A 145 7.46 7.77 -16.59
C CYS A 145 8.06 8.62 -17.73
N PHE A 146 7.29 9.55 -18.27
CA PHE A 146 7.68 10.41 -19.41
C PHE A 146 7.77 11.89 -18.99
N ILE A 147 8.03 12.15 -17.72
CA ILE A 147 8.09 13.50 -17.15
C ILE A 147 9.38 14.20 -17.59
N GLY A 148 9.24 15.38 -18.18
CA GLY A 148 10.36 16.24 -18.61
C GLY A 148 10.39 17.57 -17.86
N PRO A 149 11.45 18.38 -17.99
CA PRO A 149 11.58 19.65 -17.28
C PRO A 149 10.44 20.64 -17.62
N ASP A 150 9.91 20.56 -18.85
CA ASP A 150 8.86 21.47 -19.36
C ASP A 150 7.44 20.85 -19.28
N THR A 151 7.30 19.68 -18.65
CA THR A 151 5.99 19.04 -18.51
C THR A 151 5.01 19.96 -17.81
N SER A 152 3.81 20.15 -18.38
CA SER A 152 2.79 21.04 -17.82
C SER A 152 2.45 20.68 -16.38
N ILE A 153 2.46 21.68 -15.49
CA ILE A 153 2.07 21.54 -14.09
C ILE A 153 0.61 21.03 -14.00
N ALA A 154 -0.27 21.55 -14.86
CA ALA A 154 -1.67 21.10 -14.90
C ALA A 154 -1.78 19.61 -15.24
N PHE A 155 -0.98 19.11 -16.18
CA PHE A 155 -0.95 17.70 -16.54
C PHE A 155 -0.50 16.83 -15.37
N ILE A 156 0.58 17.22 -14.68
CA ILE A 156 1.06 16.49 -13.48
C ILE A 156 0.00 16.55 -12.38
N SER A 157 -0.62 17.70 -12.14
CA SER A 157 -1.66 17.87 -11.11
C SER A 157 -2.88 16.97 -11.36
N VAL A 158 -3.35 16.88 -12.61
CA VAL A 158 -4.46 15.96 -12.97
C VAL A 158 -4.03 14.51 -12.78
N THR A 159 -2.82 14.15 -13.17
CA THR A 159 -2.25 12.81 -12.97
C THR A 159 -2.20 12.44 -11.50
N LEU A 160 -1.73 13.36 -10.64
CA LEU A 160 -1.67 13.18 -9.19
C LEU A 160 -3.07 13.07 -8.57
N LEU A 161 -4.04 13.85 -9.05
CA LEU A 161 -5.42 13.76 -8.60
C LEU A 161 -6.01 12.38 -8.88
N ILE A 162 -5.87 11.88 -10.12
CA ILE A 162 -6.32 10.53 -10.52
C ILE A 162 -5.60 9.46 -9.68
N ARG A 163 -4.30 9.64 -9.44
CA ARG A 163 -3.51 8.77 -8.58
C ARG A 163 -4.05 8.74 -7.15
N GLY A 164 -4.43 9.90 -6.59
CA GLY A 164 -5.07 10.01 -5.28
C GLY A 164 -6.39 9.23 -5.18
N VAL A 165 -7.24 9.32 -6.21
CA VAL A 165 -8.45 8.50 -6.33
C VAL A 165 -8.10 7.00 -6.29
N GLY A 166 -7.10 6.58 -7.07
CA GLY A 166 -6.62 5.20 -7.09
C GLY A 166 -6.15 4.70 -5.73
N ILE A 167 -5.43 5.54 -4.96
CA ILE A 167 -4.99 5.21 -3.60
C ILE A 167 -6.20 4.98 -2.68
N GLY A 168 -7.19 5.88 -2.68
CA GLY A 168 -8.40 5.75 -1.86
C GLY A 168 -9.18 4.47 -2.17
N LEU A 169 -9.39 4.16 -3.45
CA LEU A 169 -10.08 2.97 -3.92
C LEU A 169 -9.29 1.67 -3.68
N SER A 170 -7.99 1.75 -3.36
CA SER A 170 -7.16 0.57 -3.10
C SER A 170 -7.12 0.22 -1.60
N PHE A 171 -6.72 1.15 -0.74
CA PHE A 171 -6.41 0.86 0.67
C PHE A 171 -7.65 0.47 1.49
N ILE A 172 -8.72 1.27 1.42
CA ILE A 172 -9.88 1.06 2.27
C ILE A 172 -10.61 -0.24 1.92
N PRO A 173 -10.90 -0.56 0.64
CA PRO A 173 -11.56 -1.82 0.32
C PRO A 173 -10.73 -3.06 0.67
N VAL A 174 -9.40 -3.02 0.47
CA VAL A 174 -8.51 -4.15 0.83
C VAL A 174 -8.58 -4.44 2.32
N THR A 175 -8.51 -3.42 3.19
CA THR A 175 -8.61 -3.61 4.64
C THR A 175 -10.00 -4.07 5.07
N THR A 176 -11.06 -3.56 4.45
CA THR A 176 -12.44 -3.98 4.71
C THR A 176 -12.63 -5.47 4.41
N VAL A 177 -12.18 -5.94 3.24
CA VAL A 177 -12.30 -7.36 2.87
C VAL A 177 -11.45 -8.25 3.79
N ALA A 178 -10.23 -7.80 4.13
CA ALA A 178 -9.37 -8.53 5.05
C ALA A 178 -10.06 -8.76 6.40
N PHE A 179 -10.61 -7.70 6.99
CA PHE A 179 -11.25 -7.77 8.31
C PHE A 179 -12.58 -8.51 8.27
N ALA A 180 -13.37 -8.37 7.21
CA ALA A 180 -14.62 -9.12 7.04
C ALA A 180 -14.40 -10.64 6.91
N SER A 181 -13.20 -11.08 6.57
CA SER A 181 -12.85 -12.51 6.47
C SER A 181 -12.42 -13.13 7.81
N LEU A 182 -12.31 -12.36 8.86
CA LEU A 182 -11.82 -12.76 10.17
C LEU A 182 -12.94 -12.71 11.22
N ARG A 183 -12.74 -13.46 12.29
CA ARG A 183 -13.60 -13.40 13.47
C ARG A 183 -13.30 -12.13 14.28
N THR A 184 -14.28 -11.66 15.03
CA THR A 184 -14.16 -10.42 15.82
C THR A 184 -13.00 -10.47 16.83
N ASP A 185 -12.75 -11.64 17.43
CA ASP A 185 -11.63 -11.87 18.36
C ASP A 185 -10.25 -11.77 17.70
N GLN A 186 -10.16 -11.96 16.38
CA GLN A 186 -8.93 -11.90 15.59
C GLN A 186 -8.58 -10.50 15.09
N LEU A 187 -9.52 -9.56 15.12
CA LEU A 187 -9.32 -8.21 14.58
C LEU A 187 -8.25 -7.41 15.35
N SER A 188 -8.13 -7.65 16.66
CA SER A 188 -7.09 -7.03 17.49
C SER A 188 -5.67 -7.37 17.03
N ASP A 189 -5.47 -8.59 16.51
CA ASP A 189 -4.17 -9.06 16.01
C ASP A 189 -3.95 -8.73 14.52
N ALA A 190 -5.02 -8.69 13.73
CA ALA A 190 -4.97 -8.42 12.30
C ALA A 190 -4.52 -6.98 11.98
N THR A 191 -5.05 -5.99 12.72
CA THR A 191 -4.77 -4.57 12.47
C THR A 191 -3.28 -4.22 12.60
N PRO A 192 -2.57 -4.57 13.68
CA PRO A 192 -1.14 -4.31 13.78
C PRO A 192 -0.33 -5.03 12.70
N GLN A 193 -0.70 -6.26 12.33
CA GLN A 193 0.00 -7.03 11.30
C GLN A 193 -0.07 -6.34 9.93
N MET A 194 -1.26 -5.88 9.52
CA MET A 194 -1.43 -5.14 8.26
C MET A 194 -0.65 -3.82 8.27
N ASN A 195 -0.68 -3.07 9.37
CA ASN A 195 0.09 -1.83 9.52
C ASN A 195 1.60 -2.06 9.42
N VAL A 196 2.10 -3.13 10.02
CA VAL A 196 3.52 -3.52 9.93
C VAL A 196 3.89 -3.83 8.49
N LEU A 197 3.10 -4.65 7.79
CA LEU A 197 3.36 -4.98 6.38
C LEU A 197 3.33 -3.75 5.48
N GLN A 198 2.40 -2.84 5.68
CA GLN A 198 2.35 -1.57 4.95
C GLN A 198 3.63 -0.75 5.16
N ARG A 199 4.12 -0.65 6.41
CA ARG A 199 5.34 0.10 6.74
C ARG A 199 6.60 -0.56 6.16
N VAL A 200 6.71 -1.88 6.26
CA VAL A 200 7.84 -2.63 5.67
C VAL A 200 7.81 -2.52 4.16
N GLY A 201 6.63 -2.65 3.54
CA GLY A 201 6.45 -2.38 2.12
C GLY A 201 6.91 -0.97 1.75
N GLY A 202 6.45 0.03 2.51
CA GLY A 202 6.84 1.43 2.31
C GLY A 202 8.35 1.66 2.39
N ALA A 203 9.00 1.14 3.42
CA ALA A 203 10.45 1.23 3.57
C ALA A 203 11.19 0.54 2.42
N SER A 204 10.71 -0.64 2.00
CA SER A 204 11.28 -1.38 0.86
C SER A 204 11.14 -0.60 -0.45
N GLY A 205 9.95 -0.07 -0.74
CA GLY A 205 9.69 0.71 -1.94
C GLY A 205 10.52 1.99 -1.98
N THR A 206 10.59 2.71 -0.87
CA THR A 206 11.42 3.91 -0.73
C THR A 206 12.90 3.60 -0.97
N ALA A 207 13.43 2.52 -0.36
CA ALA A 207 14.82 2.13 -0.52
C ALA A 207 15.14 1.77 -1.98
N VAL A 208 14.28 0.98 -2.63
CA VAL A 208 14.46 0.59 -4.04
C VAL A 208 14.46 1.84 -4.94
N LEU A 209 13.45 2.71 -4.81
CA LEU A 209 13.32 3.88 -5.67
C LEU A 209 14.42 4.92 -5.42
N ALA A 210 14.88 5.08 -4.17
CA ALA A 210 16.01 5.95 -3.85
C ALA A 210 17.30 5.47 -4.52
N VAL A 211 17.60 4.17 -4.45
CA VAL A 211 18.80 3.59 -5.11
C VAL A 211 18.71 3.69 -6.62
N VAL A 212 17.52 3.43 -7.19
CA VAL A 212 17.31 3.55 -8.63
C VAL A 212 17.52 4.99 -9.09
N LEU A 213 16.88 5.95 -8.40
CA LEU A 213 17.03 7.37 -8.73
C LEU A 213 18.48 7.81 -8.62
N GLN A 214 19.16 7.45 -7.53
CA GLN A 214 20.53 7.82 -7.30
C GLN A 214 21.49 7.25 -8.36
N ARG A 215 21.31 5.98 -8.76
CA ARG A 215 22.08 5.40 -9.85
C ARG A 215 21.78 6.04 -11.21
N ALA A 216 20.53 6.34 -11.47
CA ALA A 216 20.10 6.99 -12.71
C ALA A 216 20.58 8.45 -12.79
N SER A 217 20.73 9.13 -11.65
CA SER A 217 21.21 10.52 -11.59
C SER A 217 22.74 10.64 -11.45
N ALA A 218 23.46 9.53 -11.35
CA ALA A 218 24.92 9.55 -11.24
C ALA A 218 25.57 10.05 -12.54
N GLY A 219 26.34 11.14 -12.46
CA GLY A 219 27.02 11.74 -13.61
C GLY A 219 26.14 12.59 -14.53
N VAL A 220 24.90 12.87 -14.11
CA VAL A 220 23.95 13.70 -14.85
C VAL A 220 24.31 15.18 -14.71
N HIS A 221 24.30 15.91 -15.83
CA HIS A 221 24.64 17.33 -15.88
C HIS A 221 23.54 18.09 -16.64
N GLY A 222 22.43 18.37 -15.96
CA GLY A 222 21.38 19.22 -16.50
C GLY A 222 19.95 18.78 -16.18
N PRO A 223 18.98 19.70 -16.30
CA PRO A 223 17.60 19.39 -15.92
C PRO A 223 16.93 18.32 -16.79
N ALA A 224 17.26 18.23 -18.07
CA ALA A 224 16.68 17.23 -18.97
C ALA A 224 17.13 15.81 -18.62
N GLU A 225 18.44 15.60 -18.47
CA GLU A 225 18.98 14.29 -18.08
C GLU A 225 18.51 13.88 -16.67
N LEU A 226 18.36 14.87 -15.76
CA LEU A 226 17.84 14.58 -14.43
C LEU A 226 16.36 14.18 -14.49
N ALA A 227 15.56 14.80 -15.37
CA ALA A 227 14.17 14.38 -15.58
C ALA A 227 14.07 12.94 -16.10
N ASP A 228 14.97 12.53 -17.00
CA ASP A 228 15.05 11.15 -17.50
C ASP A 228 15.41 10.15 -16.37
N ALA A 229 16.27 10.56 -15.43
CA ALA A 229 16.56 9.77 -14.24
C ALA A 229 15.30 9.57 -13.35
N PHE A 230 14.50 10.61 -13.18
CA PHE A 230 13.19 10.49 -12.50
C PHE A 230 12.23 9.60 -13.30
N GLY A 231 12.17 9.72 -14.62
CA GLY A 231 11.41 8.82 -15.49
C GLY A 231 11.77 7.36 -15.26
N THR A 232 13.07 7.05 -15.18
CA THR A 232 13.58 5.70 -14.86
C THR A 232 13.08 5.23 -13.49
N ALA A 233 13.14 6.08 -12.45
CA ALA A 233 12.61 5.73 -11.13
C ALA A 233 11.10 5.49 -11.16
N TYR A 234 10.34 6.25 -11.97
CA TYR A 234 8.90 6.03 -12.15
C TYR A 234 8.57 4.73 -12.88
N TRP A 235 9.41 4.24 -13.80
CA TRP A 235 9.26 2.91 -14.40
C TRP A 235 9.34 1.81 -13.35
N TRP A 236 10.24 1.91 -12.39
CA TRP A 236 10.32 0.99 -11.25
C TRP A 236 9.10 1.11 -10.33
N ALA A 237 8.66 2.34 -10.03
CA ALA A 237 7.45 2.57 -9.26
C ALA A 237 6.21 1.96 -9.94
N LEU A 238 6.09 2.11 -11.28
CA LEU A 238 5.06 1.48 -12.09
C LEU A 238 5.12 -0.05 -11.98
N GLY A 239 6.33 -0.63 -12.06
CA GLY A 239 6.54 -2.08 -11.88
C GLY A 239 6.05 -2.58 -10.52
N ILE A 240 6.33 -1.85 -9.44
CA ILE A 240 5.85 -2.16 -8.08
C ILE A 240 4.32 -2.08 -8.02
N CYS A 241 3.72 -1.02 -8.59
CA CYS A 241 2.26 -0.89 -8.67
C CYS A 241 1.64 -2.05 -9.47
N ALA A 242 2.21 -2.38 -10.63
CA ALA A 242 1.74 -3.47 -11.48
C ALA A 242 1.86 -4.84 -10.79
N ALA A 243 2.96 -5.09 -10.07
CA ALA A 243 3.14 -6.30 -9.28
C ALA A 243 2.07 -6.44 -8.19
N SER A 244 1.57 -5.32 -7.64
CA SER A 244 0.49 -5.31 -6.63
C SER A 244 -0.87 -5.71 -7.21
N ILE A 245 -1.04 -5.73 -8.55
CA ILE A 245 -2.24 -6.24 -9.21
C ILE A 245 -2.40 -7.75 -8.96
N ILE A 246 -1.29 -8.50 -8.91
CA ILE A 246 -1.34 -9.96 -8.71
C ILE A 246 -2.05 -10.34 -7.41
N PRO A 247 -1.60 -9.87 -6.22
CA PRO A 247 -2.26 -10.24 -4.97
C PRO A 247 -3.68 -9.67 -4.86
N VAL A 248 -3.99 -8.51 -5.44
CA VAL A 248 -5.37 -8.01 -5.43
C VAL A 248 -6.31 -8.83 -6.32
N LEU A 249 -5.83 -9.41 -7.42
CA LEU A 249 -6.60 -10.36 -8.22
C LEU A 249 -6.82 -11.69 -7.48
N VAL A 250 -5.84 -12.14 -6.71
CA VAL A 250 -6.01 -13.30 -5.80
C VAL A 250 -7.06 -12.98 -4.74
N LEU A 251 -7.02 -11.78 -4.16
CA LEU A 251 -8.02 -11.29 -3.21
C LEU A 251 -9.43 -11.32 -3.82
N LEU A 252 -9.59 -10.78 -5.04
CA LEU A 252 -10.87 -10.77 -5.76
C LEU A 252 -11.42 -12.19 -5.97
N ARG A 253 -10.55 -13.14 -6.34
CA ARG A 253 -10.97 -14.54 -6.54
C ARG A 253 -11.32 -15.24 -5.23
N ALA A 254 -10.65 -14.87 -4.14
CA ALA A 254 -10.86 -15.47 -2.83
C ALA A 254 -12.10 -14.92 -2.12
N GLU A 255 -12.52 -13.67 -2.42
CA GLU A 255 -13.73 -13.06 -1.85
C GLU A 255 -15.02 -13.81 -2.27
N GLY A 256 -15.00 -14.52 -3.41
CA GLY A 256 -16.17 -15.27 -3.92
C GLY A 256 -17.35 -14.39 -4.35
N PRO A 257 -18.44 -15.01 -4.85
CA PRO A 257 -19.68 -14.28 -5.12
C PRO A 257 -20.30 -13.85 -3.77
N ARG A 258 -20.54 -12.57 -3.58
CA ARG A 258 -21.30 -12.08 -2.43
C ARG A 258 -22.76 -12.44 -2.64
N GLU A 259 -23.41 -12.99 -1.63
CA GLU A 259 -24.85 -13.00 -1.53
C GLU A 259 -25.35 -11.56 -1.58
N ALA A 260 -26.33 -11.29 -2.42
CA ALA A 260 -26.94 -9.97 -2.51
C ALA A 260 -27.45 -9.58 -1.11
N PRO A 261 -27.29 -8.31 -0.69
CA PRO A 261 -27.84 -7.86 0.57
C PRO A 261 -29.35 -8.21 0.59
N PRO A 262 -29.86 -8.69 1.73
CA PRO A 262 -31.27 -9.07 1.83
C PRO A 262 -32.13 -7.92 1.34
N THR A 263 -33.14 -8.24 0.55
CA THR A 263 -34.10 -7.26 0.11
C THR A 263 -34.70 -6.57 1.35
N PRO A 264 -35.15 -5.30 1.24
CA PRO A 264 -35.73 -4.59 2.38
C PRO A 264 -36.87 -5.38 3.08
N ALA A 265 -37.57 -6.25 2.35
CA ALA A 265 -38.58 -7.17 2.90
C ALA A 265 -37.93 -8.30 3.72
N ALA A 266 -36.87 -8.92 3.21
CA ALA A 266 -36.13 -9.98 3.91
C ALA A 266 -35.35 -9.45 5.14
N ALA A 267 -34.85 -8.20 5.08
CA ALA A 267 -34.23 -7.55 6.23
C ALA A 267 -35.22 -7.32 7.37
N LYS A 268 -36.47 -6.91 7.04
CA LYS A 268 -37.53 -6.77 8.00
C LYS A 268 -38.00 -8.10 8.60
N GLU A 269 -38.03 -9.17 7.81
CA GLU A 269 -38.35 -10.51 8.30
C GLU A 269 -37.30 -11.04 9.27
N ILE A 270 -36.02 -10.76 9.01
CA ILE A 270 -34.91 -11.12 9.90
C ILE A 270 -35.00 -10.33 11.21
N GLU A 271 -35.25 -9.01 11.14
CA GLU A 271 -35.39 -8.14 12.31
C GLU A 271 -36.57 -8.59 13.20
N ILE A 272 -37.74 -8.94 12.58
CA ILE A 272 -38.88 -9.49 13.28
C ILE A 272 -38.58 -10.85 13.91
N ALA A 273 -37.83 -11.71 13.21
CA ALA A 273 -37.45 -13.03 13.72
C ALA A 273 -36.49 -12.93 14.91
N GLU A 274 -35.53 -11.99 14.89
CA GLU A 274 -34.62 -11.71 16.02
C GLU A 274 -35.39 -11.15 17.24
N GLU A 275 -36.34 -10.26 17.02
CA GLU A 275 -37.22 -9.69 18.10
C GLU A 275 -38.10 -10.76 18.78
N PHE A 276 -38.46 -11.81 18.05
CA PHE A 276 -39.24 -12.94 18.62
C PHE A 276 -38.36 -13.99 19.36
N VAL A 277 -37.06 -14.01 19.14
CA VAL A 277 -36.13 -14.97 19.77
C VAL A 277 -35.59 -14.46 21.09
N GLU A 278 -35.52 -13.16 21.31
CA GLU A 278 -34.93 -12.53 22.51
C GLU A 278 -35.75 -12.73 23.83
N PRO A 279 -37.06 -12.99 23.88
CA PRO A 279 -37.77 -13.13 25.17
C PRO A 279 -37.74 -14.54 25.79
N LEU A 280 -37.00 -15.52 25.26
CA LEU A 280 -36.96 -16.88 25.83
C LEU A 280 -35.70 -17.18 26.67
N GLY A 281 -34.89 -16.20 26.98
CA GLY A 281 -33.59 -16.32 27.69
C GLY A 281 -33.45 -15.54 28.99
N ALA A 282 -34.52 -15.07 29.63
CA ALA A 282 -34.51 -14.39 30.93
C ALA A 282 -35.04 -15.29 32.05
#